data_87171ab5dfc001863da7e169db0abb7e
#
_entry.id   87171ab5dfc001863da7e169db0abb7e
#
_cell.length_a   1.000
_cell.length_b   1.000
_cell.length_c   1.000
_cell.angle_alpha   90.00
_cell.angle_beta   90.00
_cell.angle_gamma   90.00
#
_symmetry.space_group_name_H-M   'P 1'
#
loop_
_entity.id
_entity.type
_entity.pdbx_description
1 polymer ?
#
loop_
_entity_poly.entity_id
_entity_poly.type
_entity_poly.pdbx_seq_one_letter_code
_entity_poly.pdbx_strand_id
1 'polypeptide(L)'
;MKNRIPFFILAAWLVLLIFSCEEKGQVQKLITPSSPKEEIESPLIKGNRKMLALENEEIELFLKRYGWKMTKTGTGLRYLIVHKGNGKYPEKGEEVTLKYVTQLLSGDTLYTSVTDSLKRFVVEKTDEIVGLHEAVQLIPKGSVAHLVIPAHLAYGVAGDGNKIFGQHPVVMTIELLNVN
;
A
#
# COMPACT_ATOMS: atom_id res chain seq x y z
N MET A 1 -60.09 -61.49 43.71
CA MET A 1 -59.01 -62.12 42.96
C MET A 1 -57.92 -61.11 42.79
N LYS A 2 -56.82 -61.29 43.54
CA LYS A 2 -55.64 -60.33 43.52
C LYS A 2 -54.66 -60.76 42.42
N ASN A 3 -54.56 -59.99 41.32
CA ASN A 3 -53.51 -60.16 40.33
C ASN A 3 -52.19 -59.70 40.91
N ARG A 4 -51.39 -60.64 41.34
CA ARG A 4 -49.96 -60.39 41.64
C ARG A 4 -49.17 -60.43 40.36
N ILE A 5 -48.94 -59.27 39.80
CA ILE A 5 -47.92 -59.13 38.71
C ILE A 5 -46.58 -59.51 39.31
N PRO A 6 -45.84 -60.49 38.76
CA PRO A 6 -44.60 -60.93 39.37
C PRO A 6 -43.59 -59.83 39.29
N PHE A 7 -43.02 -59.47 40.41
CA PHE A 7 -41.99 -58.42 40.64
C PHE A 7 -40.80 -58.53 39.69
N PHE A 8 -40.58 -59.71 39.13
CA PHE A 8 -39.48 -59.97 38.14
C PHE A 8 -39.72 -59.33 36.78
N ILE A 9 -40.95 -59.06 36.36
CA ILE A 9 -41.24 -58.43 35.08
C ILE A 9 -40.94 -56.92 35.15
N LEU A 10 -41.21 -56.34 36.34
CA LEU A 10 -40.90 -54.89 36.55
C LEU A 10 -39.42 -54.64 36.62
N ALA A 11 -38.63 -55.57 37.22
CA ALA A 11 -37.16 -55.45 37.27
C ALA A 11 -36.50 -55.63 35.89
N ALA A 12 -37.03 -56.49 35.00
CA ALA A 12 -36.53 -56.64 33.64
C ALA A 12 -36.82 -55.43 32.78
N TRP A 13 -37.89 -54.68 33.01
CA TRP A 13 -38.16 -53.44 32.25
C TRP A 13 -37.37 -52.29 32.72
N LEU A 14 -36.91 -52.22 33.96
CA LEU A 14 -36.08 -51.18 34.50
C LEU A 14 -34.60 -51.30 34.00
N VAL A 15 -34.13 -52.53 33.73
CA VAL A 15 -32.80 -52.78 33.21
C VAL A 15 -32.66 -52.37 31.72
N LEU A 16 -33.77 -52.40 30.98
CA LEU A 16 -33.79 -52.00 29.55
C LEU A 16 -33.69 -50.48 29.31
N LEU A 17 -33.92 -49.64 30.34
CA LEU A 17 -33.84 -48.16 30.23
C LEU A 17 -32.44 -47.58 30.47
N ILE A 18 -31.47 -48.38 30.94
CA ILE A 18 -30.11 -47.91 31.22
C ILE A 18 -29.13 -48.17 30.06
N PHE A 19 -29.58 -48.82 28.97
CA PHE A 19 -28.73 -49.11 27.83
C PHE A 19 -28.93 -48.20 26.59
N SER A 20 -29.64 -47.09 26.78
CA SER A 20 -29.82 -46.13 25.67
C SER A 20 -29.24 -44.78 26.04
N CYS A 21 -27.94 -44.64 26.00
CA CYS A 21 -27.22 -43.41 25.65
C CYS A 21 -25.73 -43.69 25.69
N GLU A 22 -25.21 -44.35 24.67
CA GLU A 22 -23.81 -44.24 24.30
C GLU A 22 -23.77 -43.33 23.06
N GLU A 23 -23.96 -42.05 23.33
CA GLU A 23 -23.64 -41.00 22.41
C GLU A 23 -22.10 -41.01 22.24
N LYS A 24 -21.64 -41.66 21.17
CA LYS A 24 -20.28 -41.51 20.72
C LYS A 24 -20.05 -40.05 20.43
N GLY A 25 -19.53 -39.33 21.43
CA GLY A 25 -18.94 -38.02 21.21
C GLY A 25 -18.00 -38.14 20.04
N GLN A 26 -18.40 -37.62 18.89
CA GLN A 26 -17.48 -37.32 17.82
C GLN A 26 -16.47 -36.31 18.41
N VAL A 27 -15.33 -36.83 18.80
CA VAL A 27 -14.18 -36.00 19.06
C VAL A 27 -13.94 -35.21 17.78
N GLN A 28 -14.43 -33.99 17.82
CA GLN A 28 -14.14 -33.00 16.80
C GLN A 28 -12.61 -32.90 16.76
N LYS A 29 -12.03 -33.62 15.81
CA LYS A 29 -10.58 -33.60 15.54
C LYS A 29 -10.25 -32.13 15.36
N LEU A 30 -9.63 -31.55 16.41
CA LEU A 30 -8.98 -30.24 16.27
C LEU A 30 -8.15 -30.33 15.01
N ILE A 31 -8.57 -29.59 14.01
CA ILE A 31 -7.78 -29.37 12.81
C ILE A 31 -6.59 -28.53 13.26
N THR A 32 -5.52 -29.22 13.68
CA THR A 32 -4.22 -28.58 13.73
C THR A 32 -3.96 -28.08 12.31
N PRO A 33 -3.66 -26.80 12.10
CA PRO A 33 -3.22 -26.32 10.81
C PRO A 33 -1.80 -26.81 10.58
N SER A 34 -1.67 -28.02 10.10
CA SER A 34 -0.41 -28.59 9.65
C SER A 34 -0.40 -28.52 8.14
N SER A 35 0.23 -27.57 7.62
CA SER A 35 0.85 -27.35 6.33
C SER A 35 0.81 -25.85 6.03
N PRO A 36 1.88 -25.23 5.55
CA PRO A 36 1.74 -23.91 4.93
C PRO A 36 0.68 -24.09 3.84
N LYS A 37 -0.49 -23.49 4.00
CA LYS A 37 -1.41 -23.30 2.88
C LYS A 37 -0.56 -22.64 1.80
N GLU A 38 -0.32 -23.33 0.71
CA GLU A 38 -0.02 -22.68 -0.53
C GLU A 38 -1.18 -21.69 -0.74
N GLU A 39 -0.94 -20.46 -0.35
CA GLU A 39 -1.88 -19.37 -0.52
C GLU A 39 -1.99 -19.25 -2.04
N ILE A 40 -3.09 -19.79 -2.60
CA ILE A 40 -3.37 -19.68 -4.03
C ILE A 40 -3.56 -18.19 -4.26
N GLU A 41 -2.45 -17.50 -4.56
CA GLU A 41 -2.49 -16.09 -4.91
C GLU A 41 -3.52 -15.90 -6.02
N SER A 42 -4.49 -15.04 -5.76
CA SER A 42 -5.47 -14.73 -6.79
C SER A 42 -4.74 -14.22 -8.03
N PRO A 43 -5.22 -14.52 -9.25
CA PRO A 43 -4.63 -14.03 -10.49
C PRO A 43 -4.43 -12.51 -10.51
N LEU A 44 -5.30 -11.77 -9.81
CA LEU A 44 -5.24 -10.32 -9.65
C LEU A 44 -4.02 -9.88 -8.83
N ILE A 45 -3.76 -10.53 -7.68
CA ILE A 45 -2.59 -10.23 -6.83
C ILE A 45 -1.30 -10.52 -7.60
N LYS A 46 -1.25 -11.64 -8.30
CA LYS A 46 -0.10 -12.02 -9.14
C LYS A 46 0.12 -11.02 -10.28
N GLY A 47 -0.96 -10.56 -10.92
CA GLY A 47 -0.92 -9.52 -11.96
C GLY A 47 -0.36 -8.20 -11.42
N ASN A 48 -0.89 -7.70 -10.31
CA ASN A 48 -0.43 -6.46 -9.69
C ASN A 48 1.04 -6.54 -9.27
N ARG A 49 1.48 -7.66 -8.69
CA ARG A 49 2.89 -7.85 -8.32
C ARG A 49 3.81 -7.79 -9.54
N LYS A 50 3.40 -8.40 -10.64
CA LYS A 50 4.17 -8.35 -11.89
C LYS A 50 4.28 -6.93 -12.43
N MET A 51 3.18 -6.16 -12.41
CA MET A 51 3.19 -4.75 -12.86
C MET A 51 4.11 -3.88 -12.01
N LEU A 52 4.03 -4.01 -10.68
CA LEU A 52 4.95 -3.29 -9.77
C LEU A 52 6.41 -3.66 -10.00
N ALA A 53 6.70 -4.92 -10.32
CA ALA A 53 8.06 -5.37 -10.61
C ALA A 53 8.58 -4.74 -11.92
N LEU A 54 7.77 -4.70 -12.98
CA LEU A 54 8.11 -4.07 -14.26
C LEU A 54 8.33 -2.56 -14.10
N GLU A 55 7.42 -1.86 -13.40
CA GLU A 55 7.59 -0.43 -13.11
C GLU A 55 8.89 -0.16 -12.34
N ASN A 56 9.18 -0.99 -11.32
CA ASN A 56 10.42 -0.84 -10.58
C ASN A 56 11.66 -1.04 -11.46
N GLU A 57 11.63 -2.01 -12.38
CA GLU A 57 12.71 -2.24 -13.35
C GLU A 57 12.89 -1.03 -14.28
N GLU A 58 11.82 -0.47 -14.81
CA GLU A 58 11.86 0.75 -15.65
C GLU A 58 12.48 1.93 -14.90
N ILE A 59 12.10 2.12 -13.63
CA ILE A 59 12.68 3.17 -12.80
C ILE A 59 14.19 2.94 -12.58
N GLU A 60 14.61 1.72 -12.26
CA GLU A 60 16.04 1.42 -12.07
C GLU A 60 16.87 1.64 -13.36
N LEU A 61 16.31 1.29 -14.52
CA LEU A 61 16.94 1.58 -15.82
C LEU A 61 17.04 3.08 -16.06
N PHE A 62 16.02 3.85 -15.71
CA PHE A 62 16.04 5.30 -15.77
C PHE A 62 17.14 5.88 -14.87
N LEU A 63 17.20 5.49 -13.61
CA LEU A 63 18.22 5.96 -12.67
C LEU A 63 19.64 5.65 -13.16
N LYS A 64 19.83 4.46 -13.71
CA LYS A 64 21.12 4.05 -14.31
C LYS A 64 21.51 4.93 -15.50
N ARG A 65 20.54 5.27 -16.36
CA ARG A 65 20.75 6.13 -17.54
C ARG A 65 21.26 7.53 -17.16
N TYR A 66 20.65 8.10 -16.08
CA TYR A 66 21.02 9.45 -15.60
C TYR A 66 22.17 9.43 -14.58
N GLY A 67 22.62 8.27 -14.14
CA GLY A 67 23.65 8.14 -13.11
C GLY A 67 23.19 8.60 -11.72
N TRP A 68 21.87 8.62 -11.48
CA TRP A 68 21.31 9.11 -10.22
C TRP A 68 21.38 8.05 -9.12
N LYS A 69 22.06 8.39 -8.02
CA LYS A 69 22.09 7.57 -6.80
C LYS A 69 21.03 8.11 -5.84
N MET A 70 19.83 7.60 -5.93
CA MET A 70 18.70 8.05 -5.14
C MET A 70 18.49 7.21 -3.87
N THR A 71 17.99 7.86 -2.81
CA THR A 71 17.48 7.16 -1.63
C THR A 71 16.07 6.66 -1.92
N LYS A 72 15.80 5.38 -1.68
CA LYS A 72 14.46 4.76 -1.80
C LYS A 72 13.81 4.66 -0.42
N THR A 73 12.58 5.12 -0.30
CA THR A 73 11.78 5.00 0.92
C THR A 73 11.05 3.64 0.99
N GLY A 74 10.44 3.34 2.13
CA GLY A 74 9.64 2.12 2.31
C GLY A 74 8.40 2.05 1.42
N THR A 75 7.85 3.18 1.00
CA THR A 75 6.70 3.29 0.09
C THR A 75 7.09 3.11 -1.38
N GLY A 76 8.37 3.22 -1.70
CA GLY A 76 8.90 3.13 -3.05
C GLY A 76 9.23 4.47 -3.72
N LEU A 77 8.94 5.60 -3.07
CA LEU A 77 9.42 6.91 -3.51
C LEU A 77 10.96 6.90 -3.58
N ARG A 78 11.53 7.55 -4.58
CA ARG A 78 12.96 7.77 -4.68
C ARG A 78 13.25 9.26 -4.74
N TYR A 79 14.22 9.72 -3.97
CA TYR A 79 14.61 11.12 -3.94
C TYR A 79 16.12 11.32 -3.90
N LEU A 80 16.57 12.42 -4.46
CA LEU A 80 17.95 12.88 -4.45
C LEU A 80 17.96 14.39 -4.18
N ILE A 81 18.49 14.80 -3.04
CA ILE A 81 18.71 16.23 -2.75
C ILE A 81 19.92 16.71 -3.54
N VAL A 82 19.68 17.55 -4.55
CA VAL A 82 20.73 18.15 -5.41
C VAL A 82 21.37 19.32 -4.69
N HIS A 83 20.53 20.16 -4.06
CA HIS A 83 20.97 21.25 -3.20
C HIS A 83 20.20 21.17 -1.89
N LYS A 84 20.91 21.11 -0.78
CA LYS A 84 20.28 21.06 0.55
C LYS A 84 20.09 22.47 1.10
N GLY A 85 18.83 22.84 1.35
CA GLY A 85 18.48 24.06 2.06
C GLY A 85 18.84 24.00 3.55
N ASN A 86 18.71 25.13 4.22
CA ASN A 86 19.01 25.30 5.65
C ASN A 86 17.75 25.64 6.49
N GLY A 87 16.57 25.63 5.86
CA GLY A 87 15.31 25.91 6.55
C GLY A 87 14.75 24.69 7.30
N LYS A 88 13.56 24.84 7.86
CA LYS A 88 12.86 23.74 8.53
C LYS A 88 12.36 22.70 7.52
N TYR A 89 12.14 21.49 8.00
CA TYR A 89 11.41 20.45 7.28
C TYR A 89 9.90 20.71 7.41
N PRO A 90 9.12 20.56 6.32
CA PRO A 90 7.66 20.66 6.41
C PRO A 90 7.09 19.56 7.29
N GLU A 91 6.07 19.94 8.09
CA GLU A 91 5.30 19.01 8.90
C GLU A 91 3.87 18.92 8.39
N LYS A 92 3.15 17.89 8.81
CA LYS A 92 1.73 17.73 8.52
C LYS A 92 0.92 18.95 8.92
N GLY A 93 0.13 19.46 7.97
CA GLY A 93 -0.73 20.62 8.18
C GLY A 93 -0.08 21.97 7.86
N GLU A 94 1.20 22.00 7.52
CA GLU A 94 1.86 23.22 7.05
C GLU A 94 1.63 23.42 5.55
N GLU A 95 1.53 24.68 5.14
CA GLU A 95 1.44 25.05 3.74
C GLU A 95 2.85 25.14 3.14
N VAL A 96 3.04 24.47 2.02
CA VAL A 96 4.28 24.52 1.25
C VAL A 96 4.06 25.22 -0.09
N THR A 97 5.09 25.95 -0.54
CA THR A 97 5.15 26.53 -1.88
C THR A 97 6.41 26.03 -2.59
N LEU A 98 6.26 25.52 -3.80
CA LEU A 98 7.38 25.01 -4.56
C LEU A 98 7.31 25.36 -6.05
N LYS A 99 8.49 25.48 -6.67
CA LYS A 99 8.65 25.33 -8.11
C LYS A 99 8.77 23.86 -8.43
N TYR A 100 8.34 23.50 -9.65
CA TYR A 100 8.42 22.12 -10.10
C TYR A 100 8.53 21.99 -11.61
N VAL A 101 9.09 20.88 -12.03
CA VAL A 101 9.02 20.32 -13.37
C VAL A 101 8.61 18.86 -13.23
N THR A 102 7.56 18.45 -13.94
CA THR A 102 7.10 17.06 -13.99
C THR A 102 7.36 16.48 -15.37
N GLN A 103 7.98 15.31 -15.40
CA GLN A 103 8.37 14.59 -16.61
C GLN A 103 7.96 13.11 -16.51
N LEU A 104 7.85 12.45 -17.65
CA LEU A 104 7.81 10.98 -17.73
C LEU A 104 9.24 10.41 -17.67
N LEU A 105 9.36 9.09 -17.49
CA LEU A 105 10.65 8.38 -17.57
C LEU A 105 11.28 8.46 -18.98
N SER A 106 10.49 8.78 -20.01
CA SER A 106 10.98 9.07 -21.37
C SER A 106 11.80 10.36 -21.45
N GLY A 107 11.59 11.30 -20.48
CA GLY A 107 12.16 12.64 -20.45
C GLY A 107 11.20 13.73 -20.94
N ASP A 108 10.01 13.36 -21.42
CA ASP A 108 9.00 14.33 -21.89
C ASP A 108 8.51 15.18 -20.72
N THR A 109 8.66 16.50 -20.84
CA THR A 109 8.15 17.46 -19.85
C THR A 109 6.66 17.70 -20.05
N LEU A 110 5.88 17.45 -19.00
CA LEU A 110 4.41 17.55 -19.04
C LEU A 110 3.90 18.82 -18.37
N TYR A 111 4.44 19.15 -17.20
CA TYR A 111 4.05 20.30 -16.39
C TYR A 111 5.27 21.01 -15.82
N THR A 112 5.17 22.34 -15.69
CA THR A 112 6.23 23.14 -15.09
C THR A 112 5.68 24.40 -14.45
N SER A 113 6.22 24.81 -13.32
CA SER A 113 5.84 26.08 -12.66
C SER A 113 6.11 27.34 -13.48
N VAL A 114 6.83 27.23 -14.61
CA VAL A 114 7.03 28.36 -15.54
C VAL A 114 5.75 28.65 -16.31
N THR A 115 5.00 27.61 -16.73
CA THR A 115 3.75 27.72 -17.48
C THR A 115 2.51 27.63 -16.59
N ASP A 116 2.58 26.80 -15.54
CA ASP A 116 1.41 26.38 -14.76
C ASP A 116 1.36 27.06 -13.37
N SER A 117 2.25 28.03 -13.10
CA SER A 117 2.42 28.70 -11.82
C SER A 117 3.03 27.84 -10.69
N LEU A 118 3.38 28.47 -9.55
CA LEU A 118 3.90 27.77 -8.39
C LEU A 118 2.86 26.83 -7.80
N LYS A 119 3.31 25.65 -7.36
CA LYS A 119 2.45 24.70 -6.66
C LYS A 119 2.40 25.07 -5.17
N ARG A 120 1.18 25.15 -4.63
CA ARG A 120 0.91 25.38 -3.21
C ARG A 120 -0.06 24.34 -2.69
N PHE A 121 0.25 23.73 -1.56
CA PHE A 121 -0.62 22.76 -0.91
C PHE A 121 -0.30 22.64 0.57
N VAL A 122 -1.27 22.10 1.33
CA VAL A 122 -1.10 21.82 2.76
C VAL A 122 -0.74 20.36 2.92
N VAL A 123 0.40 20.09 3.57
CA VAL A 123 0.96 18.75 3.74
C VAL A 123 -0.06 17.81 4.40
N GLU A 124 -0.33 16.69 3.76
CA GLU A 124 -1.29 15.64 4.17
C GLU A 124 -2.74 16.12 4.40
N LYS A 125 -3.14 17.26 3.81
CA LYS A 125 -4.50 17.79 3.96
C LYS A 125 -5.18 18.20 2.66
N THR A 126 -4.42 18.45 1.61
CA THR A 126 -4.97 18.83 0.30
C THR A 126 -4.91 17.66 -0.67
N ASP A 127 -5.69 17.78 -1.75
CA ASP A 127 -5.70 16.80 -2.83
C ASP A 127 -4.49 17.01 -3.76
N GLU A 128 -3.34 16.51 -3.30
CA GLU A 128 -2.10 16.44 -4.08
C GLU A 128 -1.59 14.99 -4.04
N ILE A 129 -0.73 14.61 -4.98
CA ILE A 129 -0.22 13.24 -5.05
C ILE A 129 0.54 12.85 -3.76
N VAL A 130 0.29 11.64 -3.28
CA VAL A 130 0.82 11.13 -2.00
C VAL A 130 2.35 11.19 -1.97
N GLY A 131 3.00 10.85 -3.08
CA GLY A 131 4.46 10.90 -3.20
C GLY A 131 5.04 12.29 -3.04
N LEU A 132 4.30 13.37 -3.40
CA LEU A 132 4.78 14.72 -3.21
C LEU A 132 4.61 15.16 -1.75
N HIS A 133 3.52 14.77 -1.09
CA HIS A 133 3.36 14.96 0.36
C HIS A 133 4.49 14.31 1.16
N GLU A 134 4.85 13.08 0.81
CA GLU A 134 5.97 12.38 1.44
C GLU A 134 7.31 13.08 1.13
N ALA A 135 7.55 13.44 -0.13
CA ALA A 135 8.83 14.00 -0.57
C ALA A 135 9.16 15.33 0.12
N VAL A 136 8.18 16.23 0.27
CA VAL A 136 8.45 17.55 0.88
C VAL A 136 8.84 17.44 2.35
N GLN A 137 8.36 16.43 3.07
CA GLN A 137 8.72 16.18 4.47
C GLN A 137 10.15 15.63 4.63
N LEU A 138 10.76 15.13 3.54
CA LEU A 138 12.13 14.59 3.54
C LEU A 138 13.20 15.64 3.20
N ILE A 139 12.80 16.84 2.80
CA ILE A 139 13.73 17.89 2.37
C ILE A 139 13.47 19.21 3.13
N PRO A 140 14.51 19.91 3.58
CA PRO A 140 14.34 21.21 4.27
C PRO A 140 14.01 22.32 3.28
N LYS A 141 13.31 23.36 3.74
CA LYS A 141 13.08 24.59 2.98
C LYS A 141 14.37 25.13 2.36
N GLY A 142 14.29 25.56 1.11
CA GLY A 142 15.41 26.03 0.30
C GLY A 142 16.13 24.91 -0.45
N SER A 143 15.65 23.67 -0.37
CA SER A 143 16.22 22.55 -1.10
C SER A 143 15.74 22.46 -2.54
N VAL A 144 16.65 21.93 -3.40
CA VAL A 144 16.32 21.43 -4.73
C VAL A 144 16.50 19.91 -4.71
N ALA A 145 15.49 19.18 -5.18
CA ALA A 145 15.52 17.72 -5.20
C ALA A 145 14.96 17.15 -6.51
N HIS A 146 15.51 16.02 -6.92
CA HIS A 146 14.91 15.14 -7.91
C HIS A 146 14.13 14.05 -7.20
N LEU A 147 12.96 13.74 -7.71
CA LEU A 147 12.06 12.71 -7.23
C LEU A 147 11.72 11.75 -8.36
N VAL A 148 11.63 10.47 -8.06
CA VAL A 148 10.95 9.51 -8.94
C VAL A 148 9.83 8.88 -8.11
N ILE A 149 8.60 9.18 -8.52
CA ILE A 149 7.38 8.83 -7.81
C ILE A 149 6.69 7.70 -8.56
N PRO A 150 6.61 6.48 -7.98
CA PRO A 150 5.90 5.36 -8.59
C PRO A 150 4.43 5.71 -8.84
N ALA A 151 3.80 5.07 -9.80
CA ALA A 151 2.43 5.36 -10.21
C ALA A 151 1.43 5.33 -9.05
N HIS A 152 1.56 4.38 -8.13
CA HIS A 152 0.67 4.25 -6.97
C HIS A 152 0.78 5.38 -5.94
N LEU A 153 1.90 6.12 -5.93
CA LEU A 153 2.11 7.34 -5.13
C LEU A 153 1.87 8.62 -5.93
N ALA A 154 1.69 8.50 -7.25
CA ALA A 154 1.41 9.58 -8.19
C ALA A 154 -0.08 9.58 -8.56
N TYR A 155 -0.42 9.34 -9.82
CA TYR A 155 -1.79 9.43 -10.34
C TYR A 155 -2.50 8.06 -10.45
N GLY A 156 -1.87 6.99 -9.95
CA GLY A 156 -2.45 5.67 -9.86
C GLY A 156 -2.87 5.05 -11.19
N VAL A 157 -3.93 4.27 -11.17
CA VAL A 157 -4.47 3.55 -12.34
C VAL A 157 -5.20 4.48 -13.31
N ALA A 158 -5.78 5.56 -12.80
CA ALA A 158 -6.60 6.47 -13.60
C ALA A 158 -5.77 7.49 -14.39
N GLY A 159 -4.57 7.85 -13.93
CA GLY A 159 -3.83 8.99 -14.44
C GLY A 159 -4.37 10.32 -13.91
N ASP A 160 -3.95 11.43 -14.50
CA ASP A 160 -4.38 12.79 -14.12
C ASP A 160 -5.58 13.30 -14.95
N GLY A 161 -6.07 12.46 -15.85
CA GLY A 161 -7.16 12.82 -16.78
C GLY A 161 -6.74 13.79 -17.91
N ASN A 162 -5.48 14.11 -18.05
CA ASN A 162 -4.97 15.06 -19.04
C ASN A 162 -3.72 14.53 -19.78
N LYS A 163 -2.52 14.71 -19.22
CA LYS A 163 -1.25 14.38 -19.88
C LYS A 163 -0.60 13.11 -19.33
N ILE A 164 -0.94 12.70 -18.12
CA ILE A 164 -0.35 11.53 -17.46
C ILE A 164 -1.36 10.38 -17.50
N PHE A 165 -1.05 9.36 -18.28
CA PHE A 165 -1.85 8.13 -18.30
C PHE A 165 -1.69 7.33 -17.02
N GLY A 166 -2.67 6.47 -16.74
CA GLY A 166 -2.62 5.59 -15.57
C GLY A 166 -1.41 4.66 -15.60
N GLN A 167 -0.96 4.26 -14.42
CA GLN A 167 0.17 3.34 -14.21
C GLN A 167 1.53 3.87 -14.71
N HIS A 168 1.69 5.18 -14.85
CA HIS A 168 2.97 5.79 -15.22
C HIS A 168 3.62 6.43 -13.99
N PRO A 169 4.86 6.04 -13.66
CA PRO A 169 5.67 6.78 -12.71
C PRO A 169 6.05 8.15 -13.26
N VAL A 170 6.22 9.11 -12.37
CA VAL A 170 6.61 10.47 -12.75
C VAL A 170 7.96 10.86 -12.14
N VAL A 171 8.71 11.63 -12.90
CA VAL A 171 9.94 12.27 -12.43
C VAL A 171 9.60 13.72 -12.13
N MET A 172 9.95 14.19 -10.94
CA MET A 172 9.78 15.58 -10.58
C MET A 172 11.12 16.19 -10.14
N THR A 173 11.40 17.39 -10.64
CA THR A 173 12.41 18.27 -10.04
C THR A 173 11.67 19.35 -9.29
N ILE A 174 11.93 19.49 -8.00
CA ILE A 174 11.27 20.46 -7.13
C ILE A 174 12.27 21.37 -6.45
N GLU A 175 11.88 22.64 -6.23
CA GLU A 175 12.57 23.60 -5.37
C GLU A 175 11.57 24.05 -4.28
N LEU A 176 11.83 23.72 -3.03
CA LEU A 176 10.97 24.06 -1.90
C LEU A 176 11.23 25.50 -1.44
N LEU A 177 10.36 26.41 -1.85
CA LEU A 177 10.55 27.85 -1.65
C LEU A 177 10.12 28.32 -0.27
N ASN A 178 8.97 27.85 0.20
CA ASN A 178 8.38 28.28 1.47
C ASN A 178 7.69 27.18 2.24
N VAL A 179 7.67 27.34 3.55
CA VAL A 179 6.95 26.50 4.54
C VAL A 179 6.35 27.45 5.58
N ASN A 180 5.02 27.48 5.67
CA ASN A 180 4.23 28.35 6.56
C ASN A 180 3.48 27.54 7.61
#